data_5a8022d9591c00849b2c3a01a98c1f08
#
_entry.id   5a8022d9591c00849b2c3a01a98c1f08
#
_cell.length_a   1.000
_cell.length_b   1.000
_cell.length_c   1.000
_cell.angle_alpha   90.00
_cell.angle_beta   90.00
_cell.angle_gamma   90.00
#
_symmetry.space_group_name_H-M   'P 1'
#
loop_
_entity.id
_entity.type
_entity.pdbx_description
1 polymer ?
#
loop_
_entity_poly.entity_id
_entity_poly.type
_entity_poly.pdbx_seq_one_letter_code
_entity_poly.pdbx_strand_id
1 'polypeptide(L)'
;AGASATVRALIGEVNPSGHLAETWPMQYEDCPSSGWYPAIGRDAIYREGPFVGYRYYETVGVPVRFPFGYGLSYSTFTYSAITATATGVDFVVTNDSDVAGSTVAQLYVRAPQGGVLHPDRELKGFVKVELAAHESKSVHIDFDRYTFRHFDVAANAWKTESGEWTLLVGDNAEHLPLAIPHTVAGDCTTADCAADPALGHYLTGQVKDVTDAEMAVLFGHEVLAPGKPTTFGVNDPIMSWVDSKGFVARTVAKTLTKREAKIRQKTGSPDLNTLFILNMPPRAMSKMTQGMVDSAMVDAIVNIANGHTFRGLGGVIAGFFRNQSANKRTAKELNHD
;
A
#
# COMPACT_ATOMS: atom_id res chain seq x y z
N ALA A 1 -26.40 -9.08 -1.64
CA ALA A 1 -25.51 -10.04 -0.95
C ALA A 1 -24.92 -9.43 0.35
N GLY A 2 -24.31 -8.25 0.31
CA GLY A 2 -23.62 -7.67 1.47
C GLY A 2 -24.53 -7.42 2.68
N ALA A 3 -25.70 -6.80 2.49
CA ALA A 3 -26.63 -6.51 3.59
C ALA A 3 -27.08 -7.78 4.32
N SER A 4 -27.40 -8.86 3.58
CA SER A 4 -27.77 -10.16 4.17
C SER A 4 -26.63 -10.76 4.99
N ALA A 5 -25.39 -10.72 4.49
CA ALA A 5 -24.21 -11.23 5.21
C ALA A 5 -23.99 -10.45 6.50
N THR A 6 -24.10 -9.12 6.46
CA THR A 6 -23.96 -8.25 7.64
C THR A 6 -25.02 -8.58 8.70
N VAL A 7 -26.28 -8.70 8.31
CA VAL A 7 -27.37 -9.04 9.25
C VAL A 7 -27.12 -10.41 9.90
N ARG A 8 -26.77 -11.44 9.11
CA ARG A 8 -26.50 -12.78 9.63
C ARG A 8 -25.36 -12.81 10.64
N ALA A 9 -24.30 -12.01 10.39
CA ALA A 9 -23.23 -11.85 11.36
C ALA A 9 -23.72 -11.16 12.65
N LEU A 10 -24.50 -10.06 12.52
CA LEU A 10 -24.99 -9.29 13.67
C LEU A 10 -25.96 -10.07 14.57
N ILE A 11 -26.79 -10.95 13.99
CA ILE A 11 -27.74 -11.78 14.75
C ILE A 11 -27.16 -13.12 15.24
N GLY A 12 -25.87 -13.38 14.95
CA GLY A 12 -25.17 -14.58 15.42
C GLY A 12 -25.41 -15.85 14.58
N GLU A 13 -26.07 -15.76 13.42
CA GLU A 13 -26.20 -16.90 12.52
C GLU A 13 -24.86 -17.35 11.92
N VAL A 14 -23.93 -16.41 11.78
CA VAL A 14 -22.57 -16.65 11.29
C VAL A 14 -21.60 -16.02 12.25
N ASN A 15 -20.64 -16.80 12.75
CA ASN A 15 -19.54 -16.29 13.53
C ASN A 15 -18.52 -15.61 12.59
N PRO A 16 -18.25 -14.30 12.73
CA PRO A 16 -17.24 -13.61 11.92
C PRO A 16 -15.85 -14.24 12.10
N SER A 17 -15.09 -14.30 11.02
CA SER A 17 -13.72 -14.85 11.03
C SER A 17 -12.80 -14.19 10.01
N GLY A 18 -13.17 -12.99 9.59
CA GLY A 18 -12.32 -12.16 8.72
C GLY A 18 -11.31 -11.38 9.55
N HIS A 19 -10.11 -11.22 8.97
CA HIS A 19 -9.02 -10.45 9.57
C HIS A 19 -8.61 -9.33 8.64
N LEU A 20 -8.20 -8.17 9.20
CA LEU A 20 -7.72 -7.04 8.43
C LEU A 20 -6.37 -7.39 7.79
N ALA A 21 -6.24 -7.11 6.51
CA ALA A 21 -4.99 -7.27 5.75
C ALA A 21 -4.15 -5.99 5.73
N GLU A 22 -4.44 -5.04 6.63
CA GLU A 22 -3.74 -3.77 6.79
C GLU A 22 -3.84 -3.27 8.22
N THR A 23 -2.97 -2.33 8.60
CA THR A 23 -3.02 -1.63 9.88
C THR A 23 -3.82 -0.34 9.72
N TRP A 24 -4.72 -0.07 10.65
CA TRP A 24 -5.47 1.19 10.69
C TRP A 24 -4.87 2.11 11.74
N PRO A 25 -4.21 3.21 11.35
CA PRO A 25 -3.67 4.17 12.32
C PRO A 25 -4.78 4.92 13.06
N MET A 26 -4.44 5.60 14.14
CA MET A 26 -5.37 6.46 14.88
C MET A 26 -5.77 7.68 14.06
N GLN A 27 -4.84 8.24 13.29
CA GLN A 27 -5.01 9.40 12.43
C GLN A 27 -4.05 9.35 11.24
N TYR A 28 -4.33 10.16 10.21
CA TYR A 28 -3.51 10.19 8.98
C TYR A 28 -2.04 10.56 9.24
N GLU A 29 -1.82 11.47 10.18
CA GLU A 29 -0.48 11.94 10.55
C GLU A 29 0.41 10.85 11.14
N ASP A 30 -0.16 9.74 11.62
CA ASP A 30 0.59 8.60 12.13
C ASP A 30 1.17 7.72 11.01
N CYS A 31 0.69 7.88 9.77
CA CYS A 31 1.24 7.14 8.62
C CYS A 31 2.69 7.53 8.34
N PRO A 32 3.58 6.56 8.05
CA PRO A 32 4.99 6.86 7.76
C PRO A 32 5.18 7.78 6.54
N SER A 33 4.28 7.73 5.57
CA SER A 33 4.31 8.55 4.35
C SER A 33 3.54 9.87 4.46
N SER A 34 2.92 10.21 5.59
CA SER A 34 2.01 11.37 5.70
C SER A 34 2.63 12.72 5.34
N GLY A 35 3.95 12.89 5.56
CA GLY A 35 4.68 14.10 5.18
C GLY A 35 5.09 14.17 3.71
N TRP A 36 4.98 13.06 2.97
CA TRP A 36 5.51 12.90 1.62
C TRP A 36 4.43 12.58 0.57
N TYR A 37 3.21 12.32 1.02
CA TYR A 37 2.07 12.05 0.16
C TYR A 37 1.03 13.19 0.23
N PRO A 38 0.50 13.63 -0.93
CA PRO A 38 0.87 13.23 -2.29
C PRO A 38 2.25 13.76 -2.70
N ALA A 39 2.92 13.03 -3.59
CA ALA A 39 4.22 13.43 -4.10
C ALA A 39 4.16 14.77 -4.86
N ILE A 40 5.22 15.56 -4.76
CA ILE A 40 5.36 16.83 -5.49
C ILE A 40 6.11 16.53 -6.80
N GLY A 41 5.48 16.82 -7.94
CA GLY A 41 6.08 16.58 -9.26
C GLY A 41 5.64 15.24 -9.88
N ARG A 42 6.53 14.64 -10.68
CA ARG A 42 6.26 13.41 -11.43
C ARG A 42 6.71 12.14 -10.72
N ASP A 43 7.62 12.28 -9.78
CA ASP A 43 8.27 11.17 -9.11
C ASP A 43 7.71 11.04 -7.69
N ALA A 44 7.37 9.81 -7.31
CA ALA A 44 7.01 9.46 -5.95
C ALA A 44 8.20 8.72 -5.32
N ILE A 45 8.77 9.31 -4.27
CA ILE A 45 9.87 8.70 -3.53
C ILE A 45 9.29 7.97 -2.33
N TYR A 46 9.44 6.64 -2.30
CA TYR A 46 8.97 5.78 -1.22
C TYR A 46 10.01 5.77 -0.08
N ARG A 47 9.98 6.82 0.75
CA ARG A 47 10.96 7.03 1.82
C ARG A 47 10.83 6.03 2.96
N GLU A 48 9.67 5.42 3.11
CA GLU A 48 9.41 4.43 4.15
C GLU A 48 10.18 3.11 3.95
N GLY A 49 10.67 2.83 2.74
CA GLY A 49 11.41 1.61 2.44
C GLY A 49 10.66 0.34 2.89
N PRO A 50 11.27 -0.58 3.67
CA PRO A 50 10.59 -1.78 4.17
C PRO A 50 9.59 -1.51 5.30
N PHE A 51 9.58 -0.30 5.89
CA PHE A 51 8.76 0.04 7.06
C PHE A 51 7.37 0.52 6.65
N VAL A 52 6.58 -0.36 6.04
CA VAL A 52 5.21 -0.12 5.58
C VAL A 52 4.21 -0.87 6.45
N GLY A 53 3.09 -0.23 6.80
CA GLY A 53 2.03 -0.82 7.61
C GLY A 53 2.54 -1.29 8.97
N TYR A 54 2.15 -2.50 9.40
CA TYR A 54 2.56 -3.05 10.70
C TYR A 54 4.08 -3.05 10.90
N ARG A 55 4.88 -3.20 9.84
CA ARG A 55 6.34 -3.17 9.94
C ARG A 55 6.85 -1.85 10.52
N TYR A 56 6.21 -0.74 10.16
CA TYR A 56 6.50 0.57 10.74
C TYR A 56 5.97 0.68 12.17
N TYR A 57 4.66 0.48 12.34
CA TYR A 57 3.99 0.75 13.62
C TYR A 57 4.55 -0.10 14.75
N GLU A 58 4.81 -1.39 14.49
CA GLU A 58 5.37 -2.31 15.49
C GLU A 58 6.86 -2.03 15.79
N THR A 59 7.63 -1.54 14.80
CA THR A 59 9.04 -1.22 15.01
C THR A 59 9.23 0.02 15.86
N VAL A 60 8.43 1.07 15.63
CA VAL A 60 8.57 2.34 16.34
C VAL A 60 7.61 2.50 17.52
N GLY A 61 6.69 1.57 17.72
CA GLY A 61 5.72 1.59 18.82
C GLY A 61 4.67 2.68 18.69
N VAL A 62 4.24 3.02 17.47
CA VAL A 62 3.13 3.97 17.24
C VAL A 62 1.80 3.27 17.48
N PRO A 63 0.94 3.76 18.40
CA PRO A 63 -0.37 3.17 18.66
C PRO A 63 -1.26 3.20 17.42
N VAL A 64 -2.01 2.10 17.22
CA VAL A 64 -2.91 1.96 16.07
C VAL A 64 -4.36 1.72 16.50
N ARG A 65 -5.31 2.01 15.64
CA ARG A 65 -6.73 1.75 15.90
C ARG A 65 -7.04 0.26 15.81
N PHE A 66 -6.51 -0.39 14.77
CA PHE A 66 -6.58 -1.84 14.57
C PHE A 66 -5.26 -2.31 13.96
N PRO A 67 -4.58 -3.26 14.59
CA PRO A 67 -3.35 -3.83 14.04
C PRO A 67 -3.62 -4.68 12.80
N PHE A 68 -2.58 -4.92 12.01
CA PHE A 68 -2.62 -5.90 10.93
C PHE A 68 -3.00 -7.29 11.50
N GLY A 69 -3.95 -7.95 10.86
CA GLY A 69 -4.46 -9.24 11.33
C GLY A 69 -5.61 -9.13 12.34
N TYR A 70 -6.01 -7.93 12.77
CA TYR A 70 -7.13 -7.77 13.70
C TYR A 70 -8.42 -8.36 13.12
N GLY A 71 -9.16 -9.09 13.94
CA GLY A 71 -10.45 -9.67 13.59
C GLY A 71 -11.41 -9.67 14.76
N LEU A 72 -12.70 -9.77 14.46
CA LEU A 72 -13.77 -9.94 15.43
C LEU A 72 -14.35 -11.34 15.31
N SER A 73 -14.65 -11.96 16.45
CA SER A 73 -15.31 -13.27 16.55
C SER A 73 -16.20 -13.31 17.79
N TYR A 74 -17.18 -14.17 17.76
CA TYR A 74 -17.93 -14.58 18.96
C TYR A 74 -17.19 -15.66 19.77
N SER A 75 -16.08 -16.17 19.23
CA SER A 75 -15.20 -17.14 19.89
C SER A 75 -13.90 -16.48 20.31
N THR A 76 -13.34 -16.97 21.42
CA THR A 76 -12.02 -16.58 21.93
C THR A 76 -11.06 -17.72 21.71
N PHE A 77 -9.84 -17.43 21.28
CA PHE A 77 -8.84 -18.42 20.95
C PHE A 77 -7.57 -18.20 21.76
N THR A 78 -7.01 -19.30 22.29
CA THR A 78 -5.70 -19.30 22.95
C THR A 78 -4.68 -20.09 22.15
N TYR A 79 -3.42 -19.68 22.28
CA TYR A 79 -2.27 -20.26 21.60
C TYR A 79 -1.31 -20.81 22.63
N SER A 80 -0.80 -22.04 22.41
CA SER A 80 0.07 -22.75 23.38
C SER A 80 1.05 -23.69 22.69
N ALA A 81 2.00 -24.25 23.45
CA ALA A 81 2.86 -25.36 23.07
C ALA A 81 3.67 -25.16 21.79
N ILE A 82 4.28 -23.97 21.61
CA ILE A 82 5.12 -23.70 20.43
C ILE A 82 6.40 -24.55 20.43
N THR A 83 6.71 -25.13 19.27
CA THR A 83 7.92 -25.89 19.01
C THR A 83 8.46 -25.61 17.62
N ALA A 84 9.74 -25.24 17.52
CA ALA A 84 10.39 -25.06 16.22
C ALA A 84 10.86 -26.42 15.70
N THR A 85 10.65 -26.70 14.42
CA THR A 85 11.12 -27.83 13.68
C THR A 85 12.14 -27.43 12.62
N ALA A 86 12.72 -28.41 11.92
CA ALA A 86 13.63 -28.10 10.81
C ALA A 86 12.90 -27.41 9.59
N THR A 87 11.60 -27.60 9.46
CA THR A 87 10.82 -27.20 8.29
C THR A 87 9.69 -26.24 8.60
N GLY A 88 9.48 -25.89 9.88
CA GLY A 88 8.37 -25.04 10.25
C GLY A 88 8.23 -24.84 11.76
N VAL A 89 7.05 -24.46 12.18
CA VAL A 89 6.69 -24.27 13.59
C VAL A 89 5.39 -25.01 13.89
N ASP A 90 5.38 -25.78 14.97
CA ASP A 90 4.21 -26.44 15.54
C ASP A 90 3.70 -25.69 16.76
N PHE A 91 2.40 -25.60 16.92
CA PHE A 91 1.74 -25.01 18.08
C PHE A 91 0.30 -25.53 18.20
N VAL A 92 -0.36 -25.21 19.31
CA VAL A 92 -1.75 -25.59 19.54
C VAL A 92 -2.63 -24.34 19.59
N VAL A 93 -3.77 -24.38 18.89
CA VAL A 93 -4.85 -23.39 18.99
C VAL A 93 -6.05 -24.03 19.65
N THR A 94 -6.61 -23.38 20.66
CA THR A 94 -7.80 -23.83 21.40
C THR A 94 -8.90 -22.78 21.28
N ASN A 95 -10.13 -23.19 20.99
CA ASN A 95 -11.32 -22.38 21.13
C ASN A 95 -11.85 -22.49 22.56
N ASP A 96 -11.77 -21.42 23.34
CA ASP A 96 -12.20 -21.41 24.74
C ASP A 96 -13.70 -21.10 24.91
N SER A 97 -14.45 -21.03 23.82
CA SER A 97 -15.84 -20.58 23.80
C SER A 97 -16.83 -21.71 23.53
N ASP A 98 -18.08 -21.51 23.95
CA ASP A 98 -19.21 -22.41 23.68
C ASP A 98 -19.69 -22.39 22.20
N VAL A 99 -19.12 -21.54 21.38
CA VAL A 99 -19.51 -21.34 19.98
C VAL A 99 -18.35 -21.75 19.07
N ALA A 100 -18.64 -22.52 18.03
CA ALA A 100 -17.67 -22.84 16.99
C ALA A 100 -17.21 -21.58 16.27
N GLY A 101 -15.93 -21.51 15.95
CA GLY A 101 -15.35 -20.33 15.29
C GLY A 101 -14.10 -20.64 14.50
N SER A 102 -13.59 -19.63 13.82
CA SER A 102 -12.34 -19.74 13.08
C SER A 102 -11.46 -18.52 13.37
N THR A 103 -10.15 -18.77 13.46
CA THR A 103 -9.14 -17.72 13.56
C THR A 103 -8.07 -17.91 12.50
N VAL A 104 -7.23 -16.88 12.28
CA VAL A 104 -6.06 -16.97 11.41
C VAL A 104 -4.81 -16.91 12.28
N ALA A 105 -4.17 -18.06 12.46
CA ALA A 105 -2.87 -18.14 13.12
C ALA A 105 -1.79 -17.61 12.18
N GLN A 106 -0.94 -16.71 12.67
CA GLN A 106 0.07 -15.99 11.91
C GLN A 106 1.46 -16.26 12.51
N LEU A 107 2.42 -16.60 11.64
CA LEU A 107 3.83 -16.76 11.98
C LEU A 107 4.59 -15.50 11.57
N TYR A 108 5.21 -14.85 12.52
CA TYR A 108 6.15 -13.76 12.29
C TYR A 108 7.57 -14.20 12.65
N VAL A 109 8.54 -13.60 12.01
CA VAL A 109 9.95 -13.76 12.36
C VAL A 109 10.56 -12.42 12.73
N ARG A 110 11.43 -12.45 13.73
CA ARG A 110 12.28 -11.32 14.11
C ARG A 110 13.72 -11.71 13.82
N ALA A 111 14.41 -10.88 13.03
CA ALA A 111 15.79 -11.08 12.64
C ALA A 111 16.78 -10.77 13.78
N PRO A 112 18.03 -11.27 13.70
CA PRO A 112 19.10 -10.84 14.58
C PRO A 112 19.32 -9.33 14.52
N GLN A 113 19.78 -8.74 15.62
CA GLN A 113 20.02 -7.30 15.67
C GLN A 113 21.40 -6.92 15.08
N GLY A 114 21.45 -5.76 14.39
CA GLY A 114 22.69 -5.19 13.89
C GLY A 114 23.14 -5.66 12.50
N GLY A 115 22.34 -6.50 11.84
CA GLY A 115 22.58 -6.95 10.47
C GLY A 115 21.86 -6.10 9.42
N VAL A 116 21.14 -6.75 8.54
CA VAL A 116 20.31 -6.11 7.51
C VAL A 116 19.24 -5.22 8.15
N LEU A 117 18.77 -4.21 7.42
CA LEU A 117 17.61 -3.42 7.83
C LEU A 117 16.36 -4.29 7.82
N HIS A 118 15.92 -4.68 9.00
CA HIS A 118 14.68 -5.41 9.21
C HIS A 118 13.72 -4.61 10.09
N PRO A 119 12.42 -4.65 9.82
CA PRO A 119 11.41 -4.25 10.79
C PRO A 119 11.47 -5.20 12.02
N ASP A 120 10.88 -4.78 13.15
CA ASP A 120 10.85 -5.61 14.37
C ASP A 120 10.36 -7.03 14.11
N ARG A 121 9.36 -7.15 13.22
CA ARG A 121 8.80 -8.47 12.84
C ARG A 121 8.24 -8.47 11.43
N GLU A 122 8.30 -9.64 10.79
CA GLU A 122 7.76 -9.84 9.45
C GLU A 122 6.89 -11.09 9.38
N LEU A 123 5.68 -10.97 8.84
CA LEU A 123 4.79 -12.09 8.56
C LEU A 123 5.44 -13.01 7.51
N LYS A 124 5.60 -14.28 7.83
CA LYS A 124 6.21 -15.29 6.95
C LYS A 124 5.28 -16.48 6.64
N GLY A 125 4.22 -16.64 7.42
CA GLY A 125 3.22 -17.67 7.14
C GLY A 125 1.93 -17.42 7.90
N PHE A 126 0.85 -18.02 7.44
CA PHE A 126 -0.43 -18.00 8.15
C PHE A 126 -1.28 -19.21 7.74
N VAL A 127 -2.20 -19.58 8.63
CA VAL A 127 -3.18 -20.63 8.37
C VAL A 127 -4.50 -20.28 9.04
N LYS A 128 -5.61 -20.51 8.32
CA LYS A 128 -6.94 -20.40 8.91
C LYS A 128 -7.31 -21.71 9.59
N VAL A 129 -7.68 -21.63 10.88
CA VAL A 129 -8.02 -22.75 11.72
C VAL A 129 -9.49 -22.67 12.11
N GLU A 130 -10.25 -23.71 11.81
CA GLU A 130 -11.65 -23.86 12.21
C GLU A 130 -11.72 -24.80 13.41
N LEU A 131 -12.41 -24.40 14.47
CA LEU A 131 -12.52 -25.10 15.74
C LEU A 131 -13.97 -25.17 16.21
N ALA A 132 -14.43 -26.36 16.58
CA ALA A 132 -15.67 -26.52 17.34
C ALA A 132 -15.54 -25.84 18.72
N ALA A 133 -16.67 -25.73 19.45
CA ALA A 133 -16.66 -25.28 20.83
C ALA A 133 -15.71 -26.15 21.66
N HIS A 134 -14.81 -25.53 22.42
CA HIS A 134 -13.80 -26.19 23.28
C HIS A 134 -12.82 -27.15 22.58
N GLU A 135 -12.74 -27.08 21.25
CA GLU A 135 -11.79 -27.89 20.49
C GLU A 135 -10.38 -27.29 20.53
N SER A 136 -9.38 -28.19 20.63
CA SER A 136 -7.96 -27.85 20.44
C SER A 136 -7.41 -28.56 19.21
N LYS A 137 -6.63 -27.88 18.40
CA LYS A 137 -5.94 -28.44 17.22
C LYS A 137 -4.46 -28.13 17.23
N SER A 138 -3.67 -29.14 16.91
CA SER A 138 -2.29 -28.93 16.53
C SER A 138 -2.22 -28.31 15.14
N VAL A 139 -1.42 -27.28 14.98
CA VAL A 139 -1.26 -26.49 13.78
C VAL A 139 0.21 -26.45 13.41
N HIS A 140 0.50 -26.61 12.13
CA HIS A 140 1.84 -26.46 11.56
C HIS A 140 1.85 -25.32 10.54
N ILE A 141 2.91 -24.51 10.56
CA ILE A 141 3.20 -23.53 9.50
C ILE A 141 4.60 -23.81 8.97
N ASP A 142 4.69 -24.13 7.69
CA ASP A 142 5.94 -24.41 7.01
C ASP A 142 6.82 -23.17 6.87
N PHE A 143 8.14 -23.36 6.98
CA PHE A 143 9.12 -22.41 6.45
C PHE A 143 9.24 -22.61 4.95
N ASP A 144 9.19 -21.53 4.22
CA ASP A 144 9.48 -21.53 2.79
C ASP A 144 10.85 -20.89 2.51
N ARG A 145 11.22 -20.88 1.23
CA ARG A 145 12.47 -20.25 0.81
C ARG A 145 12.55 -18.73 1.07
N TYR A 146 11.48 -18.08 1.46
CA TYR A 146 11.42 -16.63 1.71
C TYR A 146 11.46 -16.30 3.21
N THR A 147 11.35 -17.28 4.08
CA THR A 147 11.14 -17.07 5.51
C THR A 147 12.27 -16.26 6.16
N PHE A 148 13.53 -16.61 5.89
CA PHE A 148 14.70 -16.01 6.55
C PHE A 148 15.63 -15.23 5.62
N ARG A 149 15.27 -15.02 4.36
CA ARG A 149 16.15 -14.42 3.38
C ARG A 149 15.83 -12.95 3.11
N HIS A 150 16.87 -12.23 2.68
CA HIS A 150 16.79 -10.89 2.12
C HIS A 150 17.49 -10.87 0.75
N PHE A 151 17.24 -9.82 -0.04
CA PHE A 151 17.97 -9.61 -1.29
C PHE A 151 19.15 -8.70 -1.05
N ASP A 152 20.36 -9.21 -1.26
CA ASP A 152 21.60 -8.45 -1.18
C ASP A 152 21.86 -7.78 -2.55
N VAL A 153 21.75 -6.46 -2.59
CA VAL A 153 21.90 -5.66 -3.81
C VAL A 153 23.36 -5.71 -4.32
N ALA A 154 24.34 -5.70 -3.42
CA ALA A 154 25.75 -5.71 -3.78
C ALA A 154 26.16 -7.05 -4.41
N ALA A 155 25.67 -8.15 -3.87
CA ALA A 155 25.89 -9.49 -4.43
C ALA A 155 24.93 -9.83 -5.58
N ASN A 156 23.89 -9.02 -5.80
CA ASN A 156 22.78 -9.29 -6.73
C ASN A 156 22.19 -10.69 -6.54
N ALA A 157 21.98 -11.10 -5.28
CA ALA A 157 21.54 -12.43 -4.91
C ALA A 157 20.69 -12.44 -3.64
N TRP A 158 19.87 -13.48 -3.49
CA TRP A 158 19.20 -13.76 -2.24
C TRP A 158 20.18 -14.37 -1.25
N LYS A 159 20.24 -13.83 -0.03
CA LYS A 159 21.04 -14.33 1.07
C LYS A 159 20.20 -14.56 2.31
N THR A 160 20.70 -15.41 3.18
CA THR A 160 20.14 -15.70 4.51
C THR A 160 21.15 -15.27 5.57
N GLU A 161 20.72 -14.45 6.51
CA GLU A 161 21.56 -14.04 7.64
C GLU A 161 21.62 -15.14 8.68
N SER A 162 22.85 -15.56 9.03
CA SER A 162 23.10 -16.54 10.10
C SER A 162 22.87 -15.91 11.46
N GLY A 163 22.27 -16.63 12.37
CA GLY A 163 22.12 -16.17 13.75
C GLY A 163 20.90 -16.71 14.44
N GLU A 164 20.59 -16.14 15.59
CA GLU A 164 19.41 -16.47 16.37
C GLU A 164 18.26 -15.56 15.95
N TRP A 165 17.28 -16.15 15.28
CA TRP A 165 16.01 -15.53 14.94
C TRP A 165 14.98 -15.83 16.03
N THR A 166 13.92 -15.03 16.13
CA THR A 166 12.77 -15.34 16.99
C THR A 166 11.56 -15.65 16.14
N LEU A 167 10.95 -16.81 16.35
CA LEU A 167 9.64 -17.17 15.78
C LEU A 167 8.56 -16.68 16.73
N LEU A 168 7.57 -15.96 16.22
CA LEU A 168 6.47 -15.36 16.97
C LEU A 168 5.16 -15.86 16.36
N VAL A 169 4.22 -16.35 17.18
CA VAL A 169 2.92 -16.83 16.70
C VAL A 169 1.79 -16.20 17.49
N GLY A 170 0.75 -15.78 16.77
CA GLY A 170 -0.46 -15.21 17.32
C GLY A 170 -1.53 -14.97 16.27
N ASP A 171 -2.50 -14.12 16.56
CA ASP A 171 -3.65 -13.83 15.69
C ASP A 171 -3.57 -12.48 14.96
N ASN A 172 -2.68 -11.62 15.39
CA ASN A 172 -2.42 -10.32 14.74
C ASN A 172 -1.01 -9.82 15.06
N ALA A 173 -0.56 -8.74 14.42
CA ALA A 173 0.79 -8.22 14.55
C ALA A 173 1.15 -7.72 15.96
N GLU A 174 0.17 -7.33 16.75
CA GLU A 174 0.34 -6.81 18.12
C GLU A 174 0.20 -7.91 19.17
N HIS A 175 -0.67 -8.90 18.93
CA HIS A 175 -0.93 -10.02 19.85
C HIS A 175 -0.23 -11.30 19.38
N LEU A 176 1.00 -11.52 19.88
CA LEU A 176 1.87 -12.65 19.57
C LEU A 176 2.28 -13.36 20.86
N PRO A 177 1.35 -14.12 21.49
CA PRO A 177 1.58 -14.73 22.80
C PRO A 177 2.64 -15.82 22.82
N LEU A 178 3.02 -16.38 21.67
CA LEU A 178 4.04 -17.41 21.58
C LEU A 178 5.31 -16.86 20.95
N ALA A 179 6.46 -17.15 21.58
CA ALA A 179 7.79 -16.80 21.08
C ALA A 179 8.79 -17.92 21.38
N ILE A 180 9.64 -18.24 20.40
CA ILE A 180 10.71 -19.24 20.58
C ILE A 180 11.93 -18.84 19.75
N PRO A 181 13.17 -18.95 20.28
CA PRO A 181 14.38 -18.75 19.48
C PRO A 181 14.54 -19.86 18.45
N HIS A 182 15.13 -19.52 17.31
CA HIS A 182 15.42 -20.43 16.21
C HIS A 182 16.76 -20.08 15.56
N THR A 183 17.72 -21.00 15.62
CA THR A 183 19.02 -20.80 15.00
C THR A 183 18.96 -21.08 13.51
N VAL A 184 19.33 -20.10 12.70
CA VAL A 184 19.40 -20.20 11.25
C VAL A 184 20.86 -20.24 10.81
N ALA A 185 21.22 -21.28 10.04
CA ALA A 185 22.49 -21.36 9.35
C ALA A 185 22.34 -20.68 7.98
N GLY A 186 22.91 -19.51 7.84
CA GLY A 186 22.84 -18.71 6.62
C GLY A 186 24.15 -18.66 5.86
N ASP A 187 24.20 -17.83 4.82
CA ASP A 187 25.35 -17.63 3.92
C ASP A 187 26.02 -16.26 4.10
N CYS A 188 25.54 -15.46 5.05
CA CYS A 188 26.23 -14.26 5.54
C CYS A 188 26.09 -14.12 7.06
N THR A 189 27.06 -13.49 7.71
CA THR A 189 26.96 -13.13 9.13
C THR A 189 26.27 -11.78 9.30
N THR A 190 25.76 -11.50 10.52
CA THR A 190 25.21 -10.19 10.88
C THR A 190 26.17 -9.03 10.54
N ALA A 191 27.47 -9.22 10.78
CA ALA A 191 28.49 -8.20 10.48
C ALA A 191 28.68 -7.98 8.97
N ASP A 192 28.65 -9.07 8.16
CA ASP A 192 28.80 -8.97 6.71
C ASP A 192 27.62 -8.28 6.03
N CYS A 193 26.44 -8.37 6.65
CA CYS A 193 25.18 -7.84 6.16
C CYS A 193 24.76 -6.52 6.82
N ALA A 194 25.63 -5.95 7.67
CA ALA A 194 25.29 -4.75 8.44
C ALA A 194 24.92 -3.58 7.53
N ALA A 195 23.81 -2.93 7.85
CA ALA A 195 23.35 -1.75 7.12
C ALA A 195 24.32 -0.58 7.30
N ASP A 196 24.40 0.29 6.28
CA ASP A 196 25.23 1.48 6.31
C ASP A 196 24.82 2.39 7.50
N PRO A 197 25.76 2.77 8.39
CA PRO A 197 25.47 3.68 9.51
C PRO A 197 24.90 5.05 9.07
N ALA A 198 25.14 5.47 7.83
CA ALA A 198 24.58 6.69 7.27
C ALA A 198 23.05 6.63 7.09
N LEU A 199 22.44 5.46 7.24
CA LEU A 199 20.97 5.24 7.17
C LEU A 199 20.31 5.38 8.56
N GLY A 200 20.66 6.40 9.34
CA GLY A 200 20.29 6.54 10.76
C GLY A 200 18.83 6.34 11.10
N HIS A 201 17.90 6.99 10.35
CA HIS A 201 16.45 6.83 10.59
C HIS A 201 15.95 5.45 10.19
N TYR A 202 16.54 4.81 9.17
CA TYR A 202 16.18 3.43 8.79
C TYR A 202 16.63 2.41 9.84
N LEU A 203 17.79 2.62 10.49
CA LEU A 203 18.29 1.73 11.55
C LEU A 203 17.34 1.67 12.76
N THR A 204 16.58 2.73 12.99
CA THR A 204 15.62 2.84 14.10
C THR A 204 14.16 2.66 13.67
N GLY A 205 13.90 2.58 12.37
CA GLY A 205 12.54 2.56 11.82
C GLY A 205 11.83 3.93 11.80
N GLN A 206 12.49 5.02 12.23
CA GLN A 206 11.92 6.38 12.28
C GLN A 206 11.83 7.03 10.90
N VAL A 207 11.23 6.30 9.95
CA VAL A 207 11.23 6.63 8.52
C VAL A 207 10.42 7.87 8.13
N LYS A 208 9.60 8.40 9.01
CA LYS A 208 8.96 9.71 8.80
C LYS A 208 9.96 10.86 8.66
N ASP A 209 11.11 10.74 9.30
CA ASP A 209 12.14 11.77 9.39
C ASP A 209 13.31 11.53 8.42
N VAL A 210 13.19 10.54 7.52
CA VAL A 210 14.22 10.22 6.52
C VAL A 210 14.57 11.43 5.68
N THR A 211 15.85 11.75 5.64
CA THR A 211 16.40 12.89 4.92
C THR A 211 16.72 12.57 3.45
N ASP A 212 16.88 13.61 2.62
CA ASP A 212 17.38 13.45 1.25
C ASP A 212 18.79 12.85 1.20
N ALA A 213 19.62 13.09 2.22
CA ALA A 213 20.96 12.51 2.33
C ALA A 213 20.91 10.99 2.51
N GLU A 214 20.03 10.48 3.38
CA GLU A 214 19.82 9.04 3.56
C GLU A 214 19.24 8.38 2.30
N MET A 215 18.29 9.06 1.63
CA MET A 215 17.79 8.58 0.34
C MET A 215 18.89 8.53 -0.72
N ALA A 216 19.81 9.51 -0.73
CA ALA A 216 20.94 9.51 -1.66
C ALA A 216 21.88 8.31 -1.45
N VAL A 217 22.06 7.87 -0.20
CA VAL A 217 22.82 6.64 0.11
C VAL A 217 22.16 5.41 -0.53
N LEU A 218 20.81 5.28 -0.40
CA LEU A 218 20.07 4.17 -0.97
C LEU A 218 20.06 4.19 -2.51
N PHE A 219 19.95 5.38 -3.11
CA PHE A 219 19.90 5.53 -4.56
C PHE A 219 21.29 5.50 -5.25
N GLY A 220 22.36 5.74 -4.50
CA GLY A 220 23.68 5.96 -5.05
C GLY A 220 23.83 7.28 -5.83
N HIS A 221 22.88 8.19 -5.70
CA HIS A 221 22.87 9.54 -6.29
C HIS A 221 22.00 10.50 -5.49
N GLU A 222 22.19 11.80 -5.68
CA GLU A 222 21.39 12.82 -5.00
C GLU A 222 19.91 12.75 -5.35
N VAL A 223 19.05 13.05 -4.38
CA VAL A 223 17.61 13.24 -4.58
C VAL A 223 17.41 14.57 -5.30
N LEU A 224 16.95 14.51 -6.53
CA LEU A 224 16.67 15.69 -7.31
C LEU A 224 15.41 16.39 -6.81
N ALA A 225 15.52 17.69 -6.56
CA ALA A 225 14.33 18.50 -6.27
C ALA A 225 13.33 18.41 -7.44
N PRO A 226 12.02 18.27 -7.17
CA PRO A 226 11.01 18.19 -8.22
C PRO A 226 11.03 19.47 -9.07
N GLY A 227 11.50 19.32 -10.30
CA GLY A 227 11.51 20.42 -11.28
C GLY A 227 10.10 20.76 -11.71
N LYS A 228 9.84 22.04 -12.02
CA LYS A 228 8.59 22.40 -12.69
C LYS A 228 8.55 21.77 -14.09
N PRO A 229 7.49 21.03 -14.44
CA PRO A 229 7.39 20.44 -15.76
C PRO A 229 7.39 21.54 -16.83
N THR A 230 8.33 21.46 -17.78
CA THR A 230 8.42 22.35 -18.94
C THR A 230 7.51 21.91 -20.08
N THR A 231 7.14 20.64 -20.08
CA THR A 231 6.24 19.99 -21.04
C THR A 231 5.32 19.03 -20.28
N PHE A 232 4.10 18.88 -20.78
CA PHE A 232 3.09 17.98 -20.20
C PHE A 232 2.84 16.80 -21.14
N GLY A 233 2.66 15.62 -20.58
CA GLY A 233 2.29 14.40 -21.27
C GLY A 233 0.89 13.91 -20.85
N VAL A 234 0.49 12.78 -21.39
CA VAL A 234 -0.83 12.17 -21.12
C VAL A 234 -0.99 11.68 -19.67
N ASN A 235 0.10 11.58 -18.93
CA ASN A 235 0.12 11.12 -17.53
C ASN A 235 0.15 12.27 -16.51
N ASP A 236 0.39 13.50 -16.95
CA ASP A 236 0.47 14.64 -16.03
C ASP A 236 -0.91 15.09 -15.63
N PRO A 237 -1.26 15.13 -14.32
CA PRO A 237 -2.59 15.49 -13.87
C PRO A 237 -2.94 16.95 -14.20
N ILE A 238 -4.24 17.23 -14.35
CA ILE A 238 -4.74 18.59 -14.68
C ILE A 238 -4.23 19.63 -13.68
N MET A 239 -4.07 19.28 -12.42
CA MET A 239 -3.55 20.20 -11.40
C MET A 239 -2.16 20.75 -11.73
N SER A 240 -1.31 19.98 -12.41
CA SER A 240 0.03 20.42 -12.82
C SER A 240 0.00 21.52 -13.89
N TRP A 241 -1.11 21.70 -14.59
CA TRP A 241 -1.27 22.70 -15.65
C TRP A 241 -1.39 24.15 -15.15
N VAL A 242 -1.38 24.37 -13.83
CA VAL A 242 -1.36 25.73 -13.25
C VAL A 242 -0.15 26.55 -13.74
N ASP A 243 0.94 25.87 -14.11
CA ASP A 243 2.16 26.45 -14.67
C ASP A 243 2.28 26.25 -16.20
N SER A 244 1.22 25.79 -16.87
CA SER A 244 1.18 25.53 -18.31
C SER A 244 1.45 26.80 -19.13
N LYS A 245 2.16 26.64 -20.27
CA LYS A 245 2.30 27.68 -21.30
C LYS A 245 0.98 27.93 -22.02
N GLY A 246 0.12 26.91 -22.12
CA GLY A 246 -1.20 27.01 -22.75
C GLY A 246 -2.18 27.79 -21.88
N PHE A 247 -2.58 28.98 -22.36
CA PHE A 247 -3.50 29.86 -21.61
C PHE A 247 -4.80 29.16 -21.20
N VAL A 248 -5.41 28.39 -22.10
CA VAL A 248 -6.67 27.67 -21.84
C VAL A 248 -6.48 26.64 -20.72
N ALA A 249 -5.48 25.75 -20.84
CA ALA A 249 -5.20 24.72 -19.84
C ALA A 249 -4.87 25.33 -18.47
N ARG A 250 -4.01 26.36 -18.46
CA ARG A 250 -3.68 27.11 -17.25
C ARG A 250 -4.90 27.74 -16.58
N THR A 251 -5.81 28.31 -17.36
CA THR A 251 -7.03 28.93 -16.84
C THR A 251 -7.96 27.88 -16.23
N VAL A 252 -8.16 26.74 -16.89
CA VAL A 252 -8.95 25.62 -16.38
C VAL A 252 -8.39 25.13 -15.05
N ALA A 253 -7.10 24.80 -15.00
CA ALA A 253 -6.45 24.31 -13.79
C ALA A 253 -6.58 25.30 -12.62
N LYS A 254 -6.25 26.59 -12.85
CA LYS A 254 -6.37 27.64 -11.82
C LYS A 254 -7.80 27.84 -11.33
N THR A 255 -8.79 27.73 -12.22
CA THR A 255 -10.20 27.90 -11.86
C THR A 255 -10.67 26.75 -10.97
N LEU A 256 -10.33 25.50 -11.33
CA LEU A 256 -10.66 24.32 -10.54
C LEU A 256 -9.96 24.35 -9.17
N THR A 257 -8.67 24.67 -9.12
CA THR A 257 -7.92 24.80 -7.86
C THR A 257 -8.53 25.88 -6.94
N LYS A 258 -8.90 27.03 -7.48
CA LYS A 258 -9.58 28.08 -6.71
C LYS A 258 -10.96 27.66 -6.22
N ARG A 259 -11.70 26.89 -7.02
CA ARG A 259 -13.01 26.36 -6.63
C ARG A 259 -12.85 25.37 -5.46
N GLU A 260 -11.93 24.45 -5.55
CA GLU A 260 -11.65 23.48 -4.46
C GLU A 260 -11.30 24.21 -3.16
N ALA A 261 -10.33 25.13 -3.22
CA ALA A 261 -9.91 25.91 -2.06
C ALA A 261 -11.06 26.68 -1.41
N LYS A 262 -11.95 27.29 -2.22
CA LYS A 262 -13.12 28.02 -1.73
C LYS A 262 -14.13 27.10 -1.05
N ILE A 263 -14.38 25.90 -1.60
CA ILE A 263 -15.31 24.92 -0.99
C ILE A 263 -14.72 24.42 0.31
N ARG A 264 -13.47 24.02 0.33
CA ARG A 264 -12.74 23.57 1.54
C ARG A 264 -12.80 24.63 2.64
N GLN A 265 -12.56 25.90 2.31
CA GLN A 265 -12.65 26.99 3.27
C GLN A 265 -14.07 27.16 3.84
N LYS A 266 -15.10 26.95 3.00
CA LYS A 266 -16.51 27.11 3.41
C LYS A 266 -17.04 25.94 4.22
N THR A 267 -16.64 24.72 3.90
CA THR A 267 -17.23 23.47 4.45
C THR A 267 -16.34 22.77 5.47
N GLY A 268 -15.07 23.16 5.59
CA GLY A 268 -14.06 22.44 6.37
C GLY A 268 -13.63 21.10 5.75
N SER A 269 -14.15 20.74 4.57
CA SER A 269 -13.90 19.46 3.91
C SER A 269 -13.53 19.66 2.44
N PRO A 270 -12.69 18.79 1.85
CA PRO A 270 -12.31 18.89 0.45
C PRO A 270 -13.49 18.58 -0.49
N ASP A 271 -13.54 19.26 -1.64
CA ASP A 271 -14.43 18.90 -2.75
C ASP A 271 -13.84 17.73 -3.54
N LEU A 272 -14.25 16.51 -3.18
CA LEU A 272 -13.74 15.28 -3.76
C LEU A 272 -13.94 15.22 -5.29
N ASN A 273 -15.04 15.76 -5.82
CA ASN A 273 -15.28 15.78 -7.26
C ASN A 273 -14.29 16.68 -8.00
N THR A 274 -14.05 17.89 -7.46
CA THR A 274 -13.04 18.79 -8.04
C THR A 274 -11.63 18.23 -7.89
N LEU A 275 -11.29 17.64 -6.75
CA LEU A 275 -10.00 16.96 -6.54
C LEU A 275 -9.82 15.78 -7.50
N PHE A 276 -10.86 14.98 -7.73
CA PHE A 276 -10.82 13.88 -8.69
C PHE A 276 -10.46 14.39 -10.10
N ILE A 277 -11.12 15.48 -10.57
CA ILE A 277 -10.81 16.09 -11.86
C ILE A 277 -9.38 16.65 -11.88
N LEU A 278 -8.96 17.36 -10.84
CA LEU A 278 -7.62 17.95 -10.76
C LEU A 278 -6.50 16.89 -10.79
N ASN A 279 -6.72 15.75 -10.14
CA ASN A 279 -5.76 14.65 -10.10
C ASN A 279 -5.86 13.69 -11.29
N MET A 280 -6.86 13.86 -12.16
CA MET A 280 -7.06 13.00 -13.31
C MET A 280 -5.99 13.28 -14.40
N PRO A 281 -5.22 12.28 -14.82
CA PRO A 281 -4.35 12.42 -15.99
C PRO A 281 -5.18 12.40 -17.28
N PRO A 282 -4.79 13.14 -18.34
CA PRO A 282 -5.52 13.18 -19.60
C PRO A 282 -5.86 11.81 -20.20
N ARG A 283 -4.96 10.82 -20.07
CA ARG A 283 -5.23 9.44 -20.54
C ARG A 283 -6.47 8.79 -19.94
N ALA A 284 -6.84 9.18 -18.70
CA ALA A 284 -8.02 8.62 -18.04
C ALA A 284 -9.32 9.08 -18.71
N MET A 285 -9.32 10.25 -19.38
CA MET A 285 -10.50 10.78 -20.07
C MET A 285 -11.00 9.80 -21.15
N SER A 286 -10.09 9.14 -21.87
CA SER A 286 -10.47 8.19 -22.94
C SER A 286 -11.22 6.96 -22.40
N LYS A 287 -10.97 6.57 -21.15
CA LYS A 287 -11.65 5.42 -20.50
C LYS A 287 -12.95 5.82 -19.82
N MET A 288 -13.06 7.06 -19.36
CA MET A 288 -14.17 7.51 -18.51
C MET A 288 -15.32 8.17 -19.30
N THR A 289 -15.11 8.51 -20.55
CA THR A 289 -16.10 9.27 -21.35
C THR A 289 -16.93 8.41 -22.31
N GLN A 290 -16.92 7.07 -22.10
CA GLN A 290 -17.73 6.12 -22.91
C GLN A 290 -17.56 6.30 -24.44
N GLY A 291 -16.31 6.51 -24.87
CA GLY A 291 -15.98 6.68 -26.28
C GLY A 291 -16.18 8.09 -26.84
N MET A 292 -16.55 9.09 -26.02
CA MET A 292 -16.61 10.46 -26.47
C MET A 292 -15.25 11.10 -26.69
N VAL A 293 -14.26 10.71 -25.88
CA VAL A 293 -12.87 11.15 -25.98
C VAL A 293 -12.00 9.96 -26.31
N ASP A 294 -11.34 9.98 -27.47
CA ASP A 294 -10.35 8.97 -27.85
C ASP A 294 -8.91 9.43 -27.56
N SER A 295 -7.92 8.55 -27.82
CA SER A 295 -6.50 8.85 -27.57
C SER A 295 -6.01 10.05 -28.38
N ALA A 296 -6.47 10.22 -29.61
CA ALA A 296 -6.09 11.37 -30.45
C ALA A 296 -6.62 12.70 -29.90
N MET A 297 -7.81 12.68 -29.29
CA MET A 297 -8.32 13.85 -28.57
C MET A 297 -7.53 14.12 -27.28
N VAL A 298 -7.08 13.08 -26.58
CA VAL A 298 -6.19 13.22 -25.42
C VAL A 298 -4.90 13.90 -25.83
N ASP A 299 -4.25 13.49 -26.94
CA ASP A 299 -3.06 14.13 -27.47
C ASP A 299 -3.32 15.59 -27.86
N ALA A 300 -4.49 15.89 -28.43
CA ALA A 300 -4.91 17.24 -28.74
C ALA A 300 -5.07 18.12 -27.49
N ILE A 301 -5.63 17.58 -26.40
CA ILE A 301 -5.75 18.26 -25.10
C ILE A 301 -4.36 18.54 -24.51
N VAL A 302 -3.44 17.58 -24.58
CA VAL A 302 -2.04 17.75 -24.15
C VAL A 302 -1.33 18.83 -24.99
N ASN A 303 -1.58 18.91 -26.29
CA ASN A 303 -1.08 20.02 -27.13
C ASN A 303 -1.58 21.39 -26.63
N ILE A 304 -2.83 21.51 -26.17
CA ILE A 304 -3.33 22.76 -25.56
C ILE A 304 -2.53 23.07 -24.29
N ALA A 305 -2.25 22.07 -23.45
CA ALA A 305 -1.46 22.26 -22.23
C ALA A 305 -0.02 22.69 -22.54
N ASN A 306 0.56 22.26 -23.64
CA ASN A 306 1.91 22.64 -24.08
C ASN A 306 1.96 23.99 -24.85
N GLY A 307 0.84 24.70 -24.99
CA GLY A 307 0.80 26.01 -25.66
C GLY A 307 0.40 25.98 -27.13
N HIS A 308 0.21 24.79 -27.72
CA HIS A 308 -0.25 24.64 -29.10
C HIS A 308 -1.78 24.73 -29.21
N THR A 309 -2.36 25.81 -28.70
CA THR A 309 -3.80 25.95 -28.44
C THR A 309 -4.66 25.74 -29.68
N PHE A 310 -4.35 26.41 -30.82
CA PHE A 310 -5.15 26.28 -32.05
C PHE A 310 -5.09 24.86 -32.64
N ARG A 311 -3.91 24.23 -32.68
CA ARG A 311 -3.74 22.84 -33.14
C ARG A 311 -4.51 21.88 -32.24
N GLY A 312 -4.41 22.07 -30.93
CA GLY A 312 -5.12 21.25 -29.97
C GLY A 312 -6.64 21.40 -30.04
N LEU A 313 -7.17 22.62 -30.11
CA LEU A 313 -8.60 22.87 -30.28
C LEU A 313 -9.15 22.24 -31.57
N GLY A 314 -8.44 22.41 -32.68
CA GLY A 314 -8.79 21.76 -33.96
C GLY A 314 -8.86 20.24 -33.84
N GLY A 315 -7.89 19.62 -33.18
CA GLY A 315 -7.86 18.19 -32.90
C GLY A 315 -9.03 17.70 -32.01
N VAL A 316 -9.36 18.45 -30.97
CA VAL A 316 -10.50 18.14 -30.09
C VAL A 316 -11.82 18.21 -30.87
N ILE A 317 -12.05 19.25 -31.65
CA ILE A 317 -13.26 19.42 -32.46
C ILE A 317 -13.39 18.32 -33.50
N ALA A 318 -12.32 18.03 -34.25
CA ALA A 318 -12.31 16.96 -35.25
C ALA A 318 -12.56 15.59 -34.62
N GLY A 319 -11.94 15.31 -33.48
CA GLY A 319 -12.16 14.09 -32.70
C GLY A 319 -13.61 13.95 -32.23
N PHE A 320 -14.21 15.02 -31.74
CA PHE A 320 -15.60 15.02 -31.29
C PHE A 320 -16.56 14.57 -32.41
N PHE A 321 -16.47 15.17 -33.58
CA PHE A 321 -17.32 14.79 -34.72
C PHE A 321 -17.05 13.38 -35.22
N ARG A 322 -15.79 12.94 -35.26
CA ARG A 322 -15.42 11.58 -35.61
C ARG A 322 -16.03 10.56 -34.65
N ASN A 323 -15.89 10.78 -33.36
CA ASN A 323 -16.37 9.83 -32.32
C ASN A 323 -17.88 9.82 -32.24
N GLN A 324 -18.55 10.99 -32.42
CA GLN A 324 -20.01 11.02 -32.51
C GLN A 324 -20.54 10.19 -33.69
N SER A 325 -19.85 10.26 -34.85
CA SER A 325 -20.21 9.49 -36.03
C SER A 325 -19.98 7.98 -35.83
N ALA A 326 -18.85 7.61 -35.19
CA ALA A 326 -18.54 6.21 -34.86
C ALA A 326 -19.57 5.62 -33.87
N ASN A 327 -19.85 6.35 -32.77
CA ASN A 327 -20.84 5.90 -31.79
C ASN A 327 -22.25 5.72 -32.38
N LYS A 328 -22.66 6.60 -33.31
CA LYS A 328 -23.93 6.44 -34.03
C LYS A 328 -23.96 5.19 -34.93
N ARG A 329 -22.83 4.81 -35.54
CA ARG A 329 -22.76 3.56 -36.36
C ARG A 329 -22.86 2.34 -35.46
N THR A 330 -22.06 2.29 -34.39
CA THR A 330 -22.11 1.18 -33.44
C THR A 330 -23.50 1.01 -32.80
N ALA A 331 -24.16 2.11 -32.43
CA ALA A 331 -25.52 2.05 -31.90
C ALA A 331 -26.54 1.52 -32.92
N LYS A 332 -26.35 1.78 -34.22
CA LYS A 332 -27.20 1.20 -35.28
C LYS A 332 -26.95 -0.30 -35.48
N GLU A 333 -25.69 -0.72 -35.45
CA GLU A 333 -25.29 -2.14 -35.56
C GLU A 333 -25.88 -2.97 -34.43
N LEU A 334 -25.77 -2.49 -33.18
CA LEU A 334 -26.29 -3.15 -31.96
C LEU A 334 -27.84 -3.21 -31.90
N ASN A 335 -28.55 -2.33 -32.61
CA ASN A 335 -30.02 -2.34 -32.66
C ASN A 335 -30.59 -3.16 -33.85
N HIS A 336 -29.73 -3.77 -34.65
CA HIS A 336 -30.14 -4.60 -35.81
C HIS A 336 -29.92 -6.10 -35.58
N ASP A 337 -29.35 -6.48 -34.43
CA ASP A 337 -29.30 -7.84 -33.88
C ASP A 337 -30.38 -8.02 -32.77
#